data_d9eb4e2cdd1003c41efc15c5301e60b1
#
_entry.id   d9eb4e2cdd1003c41efc15c5301e60b1
#
_cell.length_a   1.000
_cell.length_b   1.000
_cell.length_c   1.000
_cell.angle_alpha   90.00
_cell.angle_beta   90.00
_cell.angle_gamma   90.00
#
_symmetry.space_group_name_H-M   'P 1'
#
loop_
_entity.id
_entity.type
_entity.pdbx_description
1 polymer ?
#
loop_
_entity_poly.entity_id
_entity_poly.type
_entity_poly.pdbx_seq_one_letter_code
_entity_poly.pdbx_strand_id
1 'polypeptide(L)'
;MSSAAASEPLDHAPSPALSRATVDRTGERRTDDAWLAGAWRERGRLLLLDDDYRVLADDVPEKVTGAGIGGERLAGSGPSPALHLLATEGDERPDDAVFLGADDEAAYFARRVDVLPESDGARPALLREVGSALGDRDAGLLVHAVALLTWLDRSVHCPRCGAVTEIRSAGSLRVCPVDGSEHHPAPTRR
;
A
#
# COMPACT_ATOMS: atom_id res chain seq x y z
N MET A 1 -45.99 -17.50 -30.03
CA MET A 1 -44.84 -16.76 -30.51
C MET A 1 -44.30 -15.96 -29.31
N SER A 2 -43.34 -16.53 -28.60
CA SER A 2 -42.79 -15.94 -27.38
C SER A 2 -41.48 -15.25 -27.72
N SER A 3 -41.43 -13.93 -27.59
CA SER A 3 -40.25 -13.11 -27.83
C SER A 3 -39.39 -13.17 -26.58
N ALA A 4 -38.23 -13.83 -26.69
CA ALA A 4 -37.19 -13.78 -25.67
C ALA A 4 -36.46 -12.42 -25.78
N ALA A 5 -36.65 -11.57 -24.81
CA ALA A 5 -35.85 -10.36 -24.66
C ALA A 5 -34.43 -10.78 -24.24
N ALA A 6 -33.45 -10.51 -25.11
CA ALA A 6 -32.04 -10.63 -24.78
C ALA A 6 -31.69 -9.56 -23.76
N SER A 7 -31.29 -9.97 -22.57
CA SER A 7 -30.70 -9.08 -21.59
C SER A 7 -29.33 -8.60 -22.09
N GLU A 8 -29.22 -7.32 -22.35
CA GLU A 8 -27.93 -6.66 -22.62
C GLU A 8 -26.97 -6.86 -21.40
N PRO A 9 -25.68 -7.16 -21.65
CA PRO A 9 -24.72 -7.24 -20.56
C PRO A 9 -24.60 -5.87 -19.90
N LEU A 10 -24.76 -5.83 -18.58
CA LEU A 10 -24.51 -4.64 -17.75
C LEU A 10 -23.10 -4.13 -18.05
N ASP A 11 -23.04 -2.93 -18.63
CA ASP A 11 -21.81 -2.20 -18.88
C ASP A 11 -21.01 -2.14 -17.56
N HIS A 12 -19.82 -2.70 -17.58
CA HIS A 12 -18.97 -2.77 -16.38
C HIS A 12 -18.56 -1.34 -16.03
N ALA A 13 -19.14 -0.80 -14.97
CA ALA A 13 -18.68 0.46 -14.39
C ALA A 13 -17.17 0.37 -14.12
N PRO A 14 -16.39 1.39 -14.48
CA PRO A 14 -14.94 1.37 -14.29
C PRO A 14 -14.63 1.13 -12.81
N SER A 15 -13.72 0.18 -12.55
CA SER A 15 -13.28 -0.11 -11.18
C SER A 15 -12.79 1.16 -10.48
N PRO A 16 -13.16 1.40 -9.21
CA PRO A 16 -12.68 2.56 -8.47
C PRO A 16 -11.15 2.65 -8.52
N ALA A 17 -10.60 3.85 -8.68
CA ALA A 17 -9.16 4.07 -8.86
C ALA A 17 -8.29 3.36 -7.80
N LEU A 18 -8.75 3.33 -6.55
CA LEU A 18 -8.04 2.73 -5.42
C LEU A 18 -8.21 1.20 -5.28
N SER A 19 -9.00 0.55 -6.14
CA SER A 19 -9.21 -0.91 -6.14
C SER A 19 -8.48 -1.63 -7.28
N ARG A 20 -7.70 -0.92 -8.09
CA ARG A 20 -6.99 -1.42 -9.28
C ARG A 20 -5.55 -1.84 -8.96
N ALA A 21 -5.34 -2.57 -7.86
CA ALA A 21 -4.00 -3.05 -7.50
C ALA A 21 -3.48 -4.07 -8.53
N THR A 22 -2.30 -3.81 -9.08
CA THR A 22 -1.61 -4.69 -10.05
C THR A 22 -0.48 -5.50 -9.43
N VAL A 23 -0.02 -5.14 -8.24
CA VAL A 23 1.05 -5.84 -7.52
C VAL A 23 0.50 -7.08 -6.83
N ASP A 24 1.14 -8.23 -7.04
CA ASP A 24 0.82 -9.45 -6.32
C ASP A 24 1.26 -9.31 -4.85
N ARG A 25 0.34 -9.54 -3.94
CA ARG A 25 0.62 -9.50 -2.49
C ARG A 25 1.42 -10.71 -2.00
N THR A 26 1.64 -11.70 -2.85
CA THR A 26 2.46 -12.91 -2.63
C THR A 26 2.40 -13.42 -1.19
N GLY A 27 1.20 -13.87 -0.78
CA GLY A 27 0.92 -14.27 0.60
C GLY A 27 1.89 -15.33 1.15
N GLU A 28 2.27 -16.29 0.31
CA GLU A 28 3.23 -17.37 0.66
C GLU A 28 4.65 -16.86 0.93
N ARG A 29 5.07 -15.74 0.35
CA ARG A 29 6.42 -15.19 0.53
C ARG A 29 6.61 -14.45 1.85
N ARG A 30 5.51 -14.11 2.52
CA ARG A 30 5.56 -13.32 3.77
C ARG A 30 6.17 -14.06 4.95
N THR A 31 6.28 -15.38 4.87
CA THR A 31 6.90 -16.25 5.88
C THR A 31 8.27 -16.79 5.46
N ASP A 32 8.74 -16.45 4.26
CA ASP A 32 10.03 -16.85 3.73
C ASP A 32 11.07 -15.74 3.97
N ASP A 33 11.69 -15.76 5.15
CA ASP A 33 12.66 -14.73 5.54
C ASP A 33 13.86 -14.67 4.61
N ALA A 34 14.31 -15.81 4.06
CA ALA A 34 15.43 -15.86 3.13
C ALA A 34 15.09 -15.18 1.79
N TRP A 35 13.90 -15.44 1.28
CA TRP A 35 13.39 -14.76 0.08
C TRP A 35 13.22 -13.26 0.32
N LEU A 36 12.63 -12.87 1.45
CA LEU A 36 12.43 -11.45 1.80
C LEU A 36 13.77 -10.69 1.91
N ALA A 37 14.79 -11.30 2.54
CA ALA A 37 16.12 -10.72 2.64
C ALA A 37 16.80 -10.59 1.26
N GLY A 38 16.67 -11.60 0.40
CA GLY A 38 17.15 -11.54 -0.99
C GLY A 38 16.44 -10.44 -1.78
N ALA A 39 15.11 -10.39 -1.73
CA ALA A 39 14.31 -9.40 -2.41
C ALA A 39 14.60 -7.96 -1.93
N TRP A 40 14.85 -7.78 -0.63
CA TRP A 40 15.28 -6.51 -0.06
C TRP A 40 16.58 -6.02 -0.70
N ARG A 41 17.61 -6.86 -0.74
CA ARG A 41 18.94 -6.50 -1.24
C ARG A 41 18.99 -6.27 -2.75
N GLU A 42 18.29 -7.10 -3.52
CA GLU A 42 18.48 -7.17 -4.97
C GLU A 42 17.54 -6.23 -5.72
N ARG A 43 16.30 -6.12 -5.28
CA ARG A 43 15.25 -5.38 -6.01
C ARG A 43 14.23 -4.68 -5.13
N GLY A 44 14.59 -4.40 -3.88
CA GLY A 44 13.69 -3.76 -2.95
C GLY A 44 13.40 -2.31 -3.34
N ARG A 45 12.15 -1.90 -3.15
CA ARG A 45 11.67 -0.52 -3.23
C ARG A 45 10.92 -0.18 -1.95
N LEU A 46 11.31 0.90 -1.33
CA LEU A 46 10.83 1.32 -0.02
C LEU A 46 9.95 2.55 -0.13
N LEU A 47 8.72 2.44 0.33
CA LEU A 47 7.80 3.54 0.54
C LEU A 47 7.89 4.00 1.99
N LEU A 48 8.25 5.26 2.20
CA LEU A 48 8.27 5.87 3.53
C LEU A 48 6.96 6.61 3.80
N LEU A 49 6.45 6.44 5.03
CA LEU A 49 5.28 7.15 5.52
C LEU A 49 5.64 7.85 6.83
N ASP A 50 5.28 9.12 6.97
CA ASP A 50 5.41 9.81 8.25
C ASP A 50 4.23 9.55 9.21
N ASP A 51 4.25 10.17 10.38
CA ASP A 51 3.20 10.00 11.39
C ASP A 51 1.83 10.49 10.95
N ASP A 52 1.77 11.41 10.01
CA ASP A 52 0.52 11.90 9.38
C ASP A 52 0.09 11.04 8.18
N TYR A 53 0.79 9.92 7.89
CA TYR A 53 0.58 9.06 6.71
C TYR A 53 0.84 9.77 5.39
N ARG A 54 1.69 10.80 5.36
CA ARG A 54 2.18 11.40 4.12
C ARG A 54 3.28 10.53 3.54
N VAL A 55 3.35 10.51 2.23
CA VAL A 55 4.41 9.86 1.43
C VAL A 55 5.08 10.90 0.56
N LEU A 56 6.28 10.62 0.08
CA LEU A 56 6.87 11.40 -0.99
C LEU A 56 6.25 10.98 -2.32
N ALA A 57 5.84 11.97 -3.12
CA ALA A 57 5.34 11.75 -4.46
C ALA A 57 5.95 12.78 -5.43
N ASP A 58 6.34 12.31 -6.61
CA ASP A 58 6.86 13.10 -7.71
C ASP A 58 5.71 13.74 -8.50
N ASP A 59 5.99 14.84 -9.18
CA ASP A 59 5.07 15.51 -10.10
C ASP A 59 3.67 15.84 -9.54
N VAL A 60 3.58 16.03 -8.22
CA VAL A 60 2.31 16.41 -7.59
C VAL A 60 1.95 17.84 -7.97
N PRO A 61 0.81 18.11 -8.60
CA PRO A 61 0.38 19.48 -8.95
C PRO A 61 0.31 20.38 -7.70
N GLU A 62 0.74 21.63 -7.81
CA GLU A 62 0.76 22.60 -6.70
C GLU A 62 -0.63 22.86 -6.09
N LYS A 63 -1.69 22.65 -6.86
CA LYS A 63 -3.09 22.70 -6.41
C LYS A 63 -3.85 21.49 -6.91
N VAL A 64 -4.05 20.51 -6.05
CA VAL A 64 -5.15 19.55 -6.20
C VAL A 64 -6.39 20.23 -5.62
N THR A 65 -6.96 21.20 -6.34
CA THR A 65 -8.21 21.84 -5.97
C THR A 65 -9.35 20.89 -6.31
N GLY A 66 -9.89 20.23 -5.27
CA GLY A 66 -11.21 19.61 -5.30
C GLY A 66 -11.36 18.42 -6.23
N ALA A 67 -10.92 17.24 -5.79
CA ALA A 67 -11.48 16.00 -6.31
C ALA A 67 -12.96 15.95 -5.85
N GLY A 68 -13.86 16.37 -6.73
CA GLY A 68 -15.28 16.06 -6.59
C GLY A 68 -15.48 14.55 -6.52
N ILE A 69 -16.44 14.11 -5.72
CA ILE A 69 -16.92 12.72 -5.65
C ILE A 69 -17.62 12.40 -6.98
N GLY A 70 -16.84 12.18 -8.03
CA GLY A 70 -17.35 11.84 -9.36
C GLY A 70 -16.18 11.62 -10.27
N GLY A 71 -15.93 10.37 -10.61
CA GLY A 71 -14.76 9.84 -11.30
C GLY A 71 -14.48 10.34 -12.72
N GLU A 72 -14.43 11.63 -12.93
CA GLU A 72 -13.84 12.21 -14.14
C GLU A 72 -12.38 12.52 -13.85
N ARG A 73 -11.47 11.79 -14.51
CA ARG A 73 -10.07 12.18 -14.62
C ARG A 73 -10.05 13.58 -15.24
N LEU A 74 -9.68 14.57 -14.44
CA LEU A 74 -9.23 15.83 -15.01
C LEU A 74 -7.93 15.51 -15.76
N ALA A 75 -8.02 15.38 -17.07
CA ALA A 75 -6.87 15.31 -17.97
C ALA A 75 -6.17 16.67 -17.93
N GLY A 76 -5.38 16.89 -16.88
CA GLY A 76 -4.39 17.94 -16.86
C GLY A 76 -3.27 17.55 -17.81
N SER A 77 -2.81 18.47 -18.64
CA SER A 77 -1.74 18.29 -19.62
C SER A 77 -0.33 18.16 -18.98
N GLY A 78 -0.23 17.77 -17.71
CA GLY A 78 1.01 17.55 -16.97
C GLY A 78 1.28 16.07 -16.69
N PRO A 79 2.50 15.72 -16.24
CA PRO A 79 2.82 14.38 -15.81
C PRO A 79 1.89 13.95 -14.66
N SER A 80 1.51 12.67 -14.64
CA SER A 80 0.74 12.11 -13.52
C SER A 80 1.65 11.92 -12.32
N PRO A 81 1.18 12.20 -11.09
CA PRO A 81 1.99 11.96 -9.91
C PRO A 81 2.37 10.48 -9.80
N ALA A 82 3.55 10.22 -9.25
CA ALA A 82 4.06 8.89 -8.98
C ALA A 82 4.56 8.81 -7.54
N LEU A 83 4.55 7.61 -6.94
CA LEU A 83 5.17 7.42 -5.63
C LEU A 83 6.69 7.50 -5.77
N HIS A 84 7.32 8.31 -4.94
CA HIS A 84 8.77 8.35 -4.82
C HIS A 84 9.24 7.17 -3.98
N LEU A 85 9.64 6.10 -4.67
CA LEU A 85 10.09 4.85 -4.05
C LEU A 85 11.61 4.85 -3.96
N LEU A 86 12.15 4.76 -2.74
CA LEU A 86 13.58 4.67 -2.52
C LEU A 86 14.09 3.25 -2.81
N ALA A 87 15.34 3.13 -3.25
CA ALA A 87 16.01 1.83 -3.23
C ALA A 87 16.22 1.41 -1.77
N THR A 88 16.05 0.11 -1.50
CA THR A 88 16.37 -0.42 -0.18
C THR A 88 17.88 -0.47 0.03
N GLU A 89 18.33 -0.19 1.23
CA GLU A 89 19.74 -0.14 1.60
C GLU A 89 20.07 -1.18 2.67
N GLY A 90 21.32 -1.66 2.66
CA GLY A 90 21.81 -2.62 3.64
C GLY A 90 21.43 -4.08 3.31
N ASP A 91 22.07 -4.99 4.03
CA ASP A 91 21.94 -6.44 3.80
C ASP A 91 20.70 -7.04 4.47
N GLU A 92 20.18 -6.38 5.49
CA GLU A 92 19.07 -6.87 6.29
C GLU A 92 17.87 -5.92 6.22
N ARG A 93 16.69 -6.50 6.04
CA ARG A 93 15.44 -5.76 6.13
C ARG A 93 15.16 -5.37 7.59
N PRO A 94 14.92 -4.09 7.90
CA PRO A 94 14.48 -3.68 9.23
C PRO A 94 13.19 -4.37 9.67
N ASP A 95 13.08 -4.72 10.95
CA ASP A 95 11.91 -5.44 11.49
C ASP A 95 10.59 -4.65 11.34
N ASP A 96 10.68 -3.34 11.33
CA ASP A 96 9.56 -2.40 11.15
C ASP A 96 9.22 -2.14 9.67
N ALA A 97 10.03 -2.62 8.72
CA ALA A 97 9.71 -2.57 7.31
C ALA A 97 8.76 -3.70 6.92
N VAL A 98 7.54 -3.34 6.54
CA VAL A 98 6.50 -4.29 6.14
C VAL A 98 6.55 -4.58 4.65
N PHE A 99 6.24 -5.82 4.25
CA PHE A 99 6.20 -6.21 2.86
C PHE A 99 4.82 -5.94 2.26
N LEU A 100 4.76 -5.24 1.14
CA LEU A 100 3.53 -4.90 0.44
C LEU A 100 3.17 -5.88 -0.66
N GLY A 101 4.16 -6.42 -1.35
CA GLY A 101 4.00 -7.31 -2.49
C GLY A 101 5.18 -7.22 -3.44
N ALA A 102 5.11 -7.95 -4.54
CA ALA A 102 6.13 -7.94 -5.59
C ALA A 102 5.49 -8.05 -6.97
N ASP A 103 6.24 -7.61 -7.98
CA ASP A 103 6.02 -7.89 -9.39
C ASP A 103 7.31 -8.40 -10.02
N ASP A 104 7.37 -8.47 -11.35
CA ASP A 104 8.55 -8.95 -12.08
C ASP A 104 9.75 -8.01 -11.91
N GLU A 105 9.51 -6.72 -11.64
CA GLU A 105 10.55 -5.68 -11.58
C GLU A 105 11.09 -5.47 -10.16
N ALA A 106 10.22 -5.51 -9.14
CA ALA A 106 10.56 -5.09 -7.79
C ALA A 106 9.81 -5.85 -6.69
N ALA A 107 10.36 -5.77 -5.48
CA ALA A 107 9.70 -6.12 -4.24
C ALA A 107 9.46 -4.84 -3.43
N TYR A 108 8.23 -4.61 -3.03
CA TYR A 108 7.80 -3.36 -2.41
C TYR A 108 7.64 -3.52 -0.91
N PHE A 109 8.23 -2.58 -0.20
CA PHE A 109 8.18 -2.50 1.26
C PHE A 109 7.67 -1.12 1.68
N ALA A 110 7.14 -1.03 2.89
CA ALA A 110 6.80 0.25 3.51
C ALA A 110 7.35 0.31 4.92
N ARG A 111 7.70 1.51 5.36
CA ARG A 111 8.20 1.77 6.70
C ARG A 111 7.70 3.11 7.22
N ARG A 112 7.43 3.17 8.52
CA ARG A 112 7.15 4.40 9.22
C ARG A 112 8.44 5.17 9.53
N VAL A 113 8.41 6.49 9.39
CA VAL A 113 9.50 7.40 9.79
C VAL A 113 8.92 8.61 10.48
N ASP A 114 9.67 9.22 11.39
CA ASP A 114 9.25 10.44 12.08
C ASP A 114 9.18 11.62 11.10
N VAL A 115 10.14 11.68 10.17
CA VAL A 115 10.25 12.75 9.17
C VAL A 115 10.61 12.16 7.83
N LEU A 116 9.87 12.55 6.78
CA LEU A 116 10.22 12.17 5.41
C LEU A 116 11.52 12.87 4.99
N PRO A 117 12.42 12.17 4.28
CA PRO A 117 13.65 12.79 3.78
C PRO A 117 13.31 13.86 2.72
N GLU A 118 14.22 14.84 2.58
CA GLU A 118 14.17 15.75 1.45
C GLU A 118 14.54 14.98 0.17
N SER A 119 13.82 15.23 -0.90
CA SER A 119 14.09 14.63 -2.22
C SER A 119 13.76 15.62 -3.32
N ASP A 120 14.67 15.75 -4.28
CA ASP A 120 14.50 16.64 -5.40
C ASP A 120 13.32 16.20 -6.27
N GLY A 121 12.38 17.12 -6.52
CA GLY A 121 11.20 16.88 -7.34
C GLY A 121 10.04 16.17 -6.64
N ALA A 122 10.25 15.57 -5.47
CA ALA A 122 9.21 14.94 -4.69
C ALA A 122 8.74 15.82 -3.53
N ARG A 123 7.46 15.74 -3.18
CA ARG A 123 6.91 16.44 -2.02
C ARG A 123 5.99 15.53 -1.19
N PRO A 124 5.86 15.83 0.13
CA PRO A 124 4.91 15.12 0.97
C PRO A 124 3.47 15.27 0.46
N ALA A 125 2.76 14.14 0.36
CA ALA A 125 1.38 14.10 -0.10
C ALA A 125 0.59 13.01 0.65
N LEU A 126 -0.70 13.24 0.83
CA LEU A 126 -1.62 12.28 1.44
C LEU A 126 -2.33 11.44 0.36
N LEU A 127 -2.72 10.21 0.73
CA LEU A 127 -3.50 9.33 -0.14
C LEU A 127 -4.72 10.06 -0.75
N ARG A 128 -5.44 10.87 0.04
CA ARG A 128 -6.60 11.61 -0.45
C ARG A 128 -6.26 12.69 -1.48
N GLU A 129 -5.03 13.15 -1.50
CA GLU A 129 -4.58 14.21 -2.41
C GLU A 129 -4.14 13.64 -3.75
N VAL A 130 -3.42 12.51 -3.74
CA VAL A 130 -2.81 11.96 -4.94
C VAL A 130 -3.44 10.65 -5.42
N GLY A 131 -4.14 9.92 -4.57
CA GLY A 131 -4.55 8.54 -4.84
C GLY A 131 -5.39 8.34 -6.11
N SER A 132 -6.23 9.33 -6.49
CA SER A 132 -7.02 9.24 -7.72
C SER A 132 -6.22 9.53 -8.99
N ALA A 133 -5.10 10.23 -8.86
CA ALA A 133 -4.23 10.63 -9.97
C ALA A 133 -3.04 9.67 -10.16
N LEU A 134 -2.69 8.88 -9.14
CA LEU A 134 -1.66 7.84 -9.23
C LEU A 134 -2.03 6.76 -10.25
N GLY A 135 -1.01 6.16 -10.87
CA GLY A 135 -1.17 4.93 -11.64
C GLY A 135 -1.64 3.75 -10.77
N ASP A 136 -2.19 2.71 -11.39
CA ASP A 136 -2.84 1.59 -10.68
C ASP A 136 -1.89 0.87 -9.71
N ARG A 137 -0.62 0.69 -10.06
CA ARG A 137 0.42 0.13 -9.19
C ARG A 137 0.60 0.99 -7.94
N ASP A 138 0.88 2.26 -8.12
CA ASP A 138 1.22 3.18 -7.03
C ASP A 138 0.01 3.45 -6.13
N ALA A 139 -1.18 3.59 -6.70
CA ALA A 139 -2.41 3.69 -5.93
C ALA A 139 -2.64 2.44 -5.06
N GLY A 140 -2.44 1.25 -5.64
CA GLY A 140 -2.55 -0.02 -4.91
C GLY A 140 -1.53 -0.16 -3.78
N LEU A 141 -0.27 0.20 -4.02
CA LEU A 141 0.80 0.19 -3.01
C LEU A 141 0.49 1.16 -1.87
N LEU A 142 0.09 2.40 -2.19
CA LEU A 142 -0.20 3.42 -1.18
C LEU A 142 -1.39 3.04 -0.30
N VAL A 143 -2.49 2.56 -0.90
CA VAL A 143 -3.66 2.07 -0.16
C VAL A 143 -3.28 0.93 0.77
N HIS A 144 -2.49 -0.04 0.27
CA HIS A 144 -2.06 -1.19 1.07
C HIS A 144 -1.13 -0.75 2.22
N ALA A 145 -0.15 0.12 1.96
CA ALA A 145 0.77 0.63 2.97
C ALA A 145 0.03 1.37 4.09
N VAL A 146 -0.84 2.33 3.73
CA VAL A 146 -1.63 3.09 4.71
C VAL A 146 -2.52 2.16 5.54
N ALA A 147 -3.21 1.21 4.90
CA ALA A 147 -4.09 0.28 5.60
C ALA A 147 -3.31 -0.64 6.56
N LEU A 148 -2.18 -1.20 6.11
CA LEU A 148 -1.38 -2.14 6.88
C LEU A 148 -0.71 -1.45 8.07
N LEU A 149 -0.05 -0.32 7.86
CA LEU A 149 0.61 0.44 8.92
C LEU A 149 -0.40 0.99 9.94
N THR A 150 -1.55 1.52 9.46
CA THR A 150 -2.64 1.93 10.37
C THR A 150 -3.15 0.78 11.22
N TRP A 151 -3.30 -0.41 10.64
CA TRP A 151 -3.72 -1.59 11.40
C TRP A 151 -2.67 -1.99 12.43
N LEU A 152 -1.38 -1.99 12.07
CA LEU A 152 -0.29 -2.29 13.00
C LEU A 152 -0.26 -1.32 14.20
N ASP A 153 -0.45 -0.02 13.96
CA ASP A 153 -0.48 1.00 15.00
C ASP A 153 -1.65 0.83 15.97
N ARG A 154 -2.81 0.39 15.47
CA ARG A 154 -4.03 0.23 16.27
C ARG A 154 -4.17 -1.14 16.94
N SER A 155 -3.43 -2.15 16.48
CA SER A 155 -3.54 -3.53 16.92
C SER A 155 -2.40 -3.96 17.84
N VAL A 156 -1.79 -3.03 18.57
CA VAL A 156 -0.63 -3.28 19.44
C VAL A 156 -0.94 -4.29 20.53
N HIS A 157 -2.17 -4.29 21.06
CA HIS A 157 -2.56 -5.14 22.18
C HIS A 157 -3.50 -6.27 21.73
N CYS A 158 -3.30 -7.44 22.32
CA CYS A 158 -4.19 -8.58 22.12
C CYS A 158 -5.60 -8.27 22.66
N PRO A 159 -6.68 -8.38 21.84
CA PRO A 159 -8.04 -8.09 22.29
C PRO A 159 -8.57 -9.10 23.30
N ARG A 160 -7.90 -10.26 23.50
CA ARG A 160 -8.32 -11.31 24.43
C ARG A 160 -7.71 -11.15 25.83
N CYS A 161 -6.42 -10.79 25.91
CA CYS A 161 -5.72 -10.74 27.18
C CYS A 161 -5.03 -9.40 27.49
N GLY A 162 -5.02 -8.44 26.54
CA GLY A 162 -4.40 -7.12 26.71
C GLY A 162 -2.87 -7.10 26.56
N ALA A 163 -2.20 -8.24 26.38
CA ALA A 163 -0.76 -8.29 26.22
C ALA A 163 -0.30 -7.62 24.91
N VAL A 164 0.89 -7.05 24.90
CA VAL A 164 1.51 -6.51 23.69
C VAL A 164 1.78 -7.67 22.72
N THR A 165 1.38 -7.50 21.47
CA THR A 165 1.54 -8.51 20.41
C THR A 165 2.82 -8.26 19.61
N GLU A 166 3.36 -9.32 19.03
CA GLU A 166 4.54 -9.29 18.17
C GLU A 166 4.16 -9.25 16.69
N ILE A 167 4.91 -8.49 15.89
CA ILE A 167 4.73 -8.45 14.43
C ILE A 167 5.42 -9.66 13.83
N ARG A 168 4.71 -10.37 12.94
CA ARG A 168 5.17 -11.54 12.20
C ARG A 168 4.81 -11.42 10.71
N SER A 169 5.32 -12.36 9.90
CA SER A 169 4.99 -12.50 8.48
C SER A 169 5.12 -11.17 7.72
N ALA A 170 6.28 -10.51 7.91
CA ALA A 170 6.61 -9.22 7.30
C ALA A 170 5.50 -8.17 7.40
N GLY A 171 4.88 -8.06 8.59
CA GLY A 171 3.87 -7.06 8.94
C GLY A 171 2.42 -7.48 8.75
N SER A 172 2.13 -8.66 8.20
CA SER A 172 0.76 -9.10 7.91
C SER A 172 0.10 -9.92 9.04
N LEU A 173 0.82 -10.17 10.13
CA LEU A 173 0.37 -10.95 11.26
C LEU A 173 0.85 -10.30 12.56
N ARG A 174 0.00 -10.28 13.58
CA ARG A 174 0.39 -10.06 14.97
C ARG A 174 0.07 -11.28 15.80
N VAL A 175 1.01 -11.71 16.64
CA VAL A 175 0.86 -12.89 17.50
C VAL A 175 0.95 -12.46 18.95
N CYS A 176 0.01 -12.94 19.76
CA CYS A 176 0.06 -12.73 21.21
C CYS A 176 1.05 -13.71 21.86
N PRO A 177 2.09 -13.23 22.55
CA PRO A 177 3.06 -14.13 23.20
C PRO A 177 2.50 -14.84 24.44
N VAL A 178 1.34 -14.39 24.97
CA VAL A 178 0.73 -14.95 26.20
C VAL A 178 -0.25 -16.06 25.89
N ASP A 179 -1.14 -15.87 24.92
CA ASP A 179 -2.22 -16.83 24.62
C ASP A 179 -2.12 -17.47 23.21
N GLY A 180 -1.10 -17.10 22.44
CA GLY A 180 -0.84 -17.62 21.10
C GLY A 180 -1.85 -17.18 20.03
N SER A 181 -2.77 -16.28 20.34
CA SER A 181 -3.77 -15.84 19.37
C SER A 181 -3.14 -15.03 18.23
N GLU A 182 -3.59 -15.33 17.02
CA GLU A 182 -3.18 -14.66 15.79
C GLU A 182 -4.20 -13.60 15.38
N HIS A 183 -3.69 -12.44 14.99
CA HIS A 183 -4.49 -11.30 14.55
C HIS A 183 -4.03 -10.88 13.16
N HIS A 184 -4.97 -10.81 12.23
CA HIS A 184 -4.71 -10.41 10.84
C HIS A 184 -5.41 -9.08 10.53
N PRO A 185 -4.87 -8.25 9.60
CA PRO A 185 -5.64 -7.15 9.05
C PRO A 185 -6.90 -7.70 8.40
N ALA A 186 -8.01 -6.95 8.51
CA ALA A 186 -9.26 -7.36 7.89
C ALA A 186 -9.03 -7.68 6.40
N PRO A 187 -9.55 -8.82 5.88
CA PRO A 187 -9.38 -9.14 4.47
C PRO A 187 -10.03 -8.04 3.64
N THR A 188 -9.24 -7.36 2.82
CA THR A 188 -9.79 -6.53 1.75
C THR A 188 -10.52 -7.48 0.81
N ARG A 189 -11.86 -7.45 0.83
CA ARG A 189 -12.66 -8.25 -0.12
C ARG A 189 -12.23 -7.86 -1.54
N ARG A 190 -11.92 -8.89 -2.32
CA ARG A 190 -11.73 -8.76 -3.77
C ARG A 190 -13.04 -8.41 -4.45
#